data_2cf6ddaf4af699767171d463984ea096
#
_entry.id   2cf6ddaf4af699767171d463984ea096
#
_cell.length_a   1.000
_cell.length_b   1.000
_cell.length_c   1.000
_cell.angle_alpha   90.00
_cell.angle_beta   90.00
_cell.angle_gamma   90.00
#
_symmetry.space_group_name_H-M   'P 1'
#
loop_
_entity.id
_entity.type
_entity.pdbx_description
1 polymer ?
#
loop_
_entity_poly.entity_id
_entity_poly.type
_entity_poly.pdbx_seq_one_letter_code
_entity_poly.pdbx_strand_id
1 'polypeptide(L)'
;AAGANGKIVSAVAGKVDQIANIETGFVLASGATVDVTAQPDTGYKVGCWKVNGKVVDGQTGNTYTYTADENGTGAAITVQFVQIDYAVSWSAVNGTVKAEDTSGTEYEGNKADIRGGSQVTFSATPKEAYKVSCWKVNGEAVDGENGDTFTFTVPSGAKEIPEVASYKVEAVCEKDQFTLTYAQPSNGTLTARGAAGEVASGDKVNGDEKYTFTVKPDADYIVESWKVDGQVIDSHSTSYEVTVKKNTEVSVRLVPASYKVTYKVNNEQGKLLVGKDTEETTDGAISAAYGPSIKFTAVSNKFCHIKGWKLDGTEVTDTTEGISISADGSELTLSEVKKEHSVEAIFDAATMYEVSYEVDEKSEGVASNAGTLNAKAGNTDLKLKKDQTTT
;
A
#
# COMPACT_ATOMS: atom_id res chain seq x y z
N ALA A 1 12.15 -15.38 -67.95
CA ALA A 1 11.36 -14.17 -67.72
C ALA A 1 11.37 -13.83 -66.26
N ALA A 2 11.65 -12.58 -65.94
CA ALA A 2 11.47 -12.06 -64.58
C ALA A 2 9.95 -12.07 -64.28
N GLY A 3 9.54 -12.82 -63.26
CA GLY A 3 8.19 -12.74 -62.71
C GLY A 3 8.16 -11.66 -61.64
N ALA A 4 6.98 -11.31 -61.19
CA ALA A 4 6.87 -10.52 -59.98
C ALA A 4 7.49 -11.30 -58.80
N ASN A 5 8.26 -10.62 -57.93
CA ASN A 5 8.82 -11.14 -56.66
C ASN A 5 10.02 -12.06 -56.79
N GLY A 6 10.76 -11.99 -57.90
CA GLY A 6 11.99 -12.73 -58.16
C GLY A 6 12.29 -12.96 -59.63
N LYS A 7 13.41 -13.59 -59.92
CA LYS A 7 13.88 -13.86 -61.28
C LYS A 7 14.56 -15.22 -61.38
N ILE A 8 14.63 -15.75 -62.62
CA ILE A 8 15.54 -16.86 -62.96
C ILE A 8 16.91 -16.24 -63.25
N VAL A 9 17.95 -16.70 -62.58
CA VAL A 9 19.32 -16.12 -62.64
C VAL A 9 20.29 -16.97 -63.48
N SER A 10 20.05 -18.28 -63.59
CA SER A 10 20.88 -19.15 -64.40
C SER A 10 20.08 -20.34 -64.95
N ALA A 11 20.52 -20.83 -66.06
CA ALA A 11 20.14 -22.13 -66.59
C ALA A 11 21.42 -22.80 -67.17
N VAL A 12 21.79 -23.96 -66.61
CA VAL A 12 23.03 -24.67 -66.96
C VAL A 12 22.67 -26.02 -67.55
N ALA A 13 23.00 -26.24 -68.80
CA ALA A 13 22.76 -27.48 -69.51
C ALA A 13 23.97 -28.46 -69.42
N GLY A 14 23.74 -29.60 -68.78
CA GLY A 14 24.81 -30.64 -68.63
C GLY A 14 25.91 -30.15 -67.64
N LYS A 15 27.11 -30.77 -67.73
CA LYS A 15 28.26 -30.37 -66.89
C LYS A 15 29.15 -29.31 -67.57
N VAL A 16 28.66 -28.59 -68.59
CA VAL A 16 29.37 -27.53 -69.28
C VAL A 16 28.82 -26.18 -68.88
N ASP A 17 29.67 -25.28 -68.38
CA ASP A 17 29.37 -23.91 -68.00
C ASP A 17 28.91 -23.08 -69.21
N GLN A 18 27.74 -23.37 -69.77
CA GLN A 18 27.06 -22.49 -70.69
C GLN A 18 25.95 -21.84 -69.96
N ILE A 19 26.17 -20.54 -69.54
CA ILE A 19 25.08 -19.62 -69.16
C ILE A 19 24.26 -19.47 -70.44
N ALA A 20 23.20 -20.27 -70.57
CA ALA A 20 22.25 -20.12 -71.64
C ALA A 20 21.56 -18.75 -71.45
N ASN A 21 21.31 -18.05 -72.57
CA ASN A 21 20.62 -16.75 -72.50
C ASN A 21 19.19 -16.95 -71.93
N ILE A 22 19.00 -16.55 -70.70
CA ILE A 22 17.77 -16.80 -69.93
C ILE A 22 16.55 -16.13 -70.62
N GLU A 23 16.77 -15.11 -71.42
CA GLU A 23 15.69 -14.39 -72.10
C GLU A 23 15.20 -15.04 -73.41
N THR A 24 16.08 -15.76 -74.13
CA THR A 24 15.74 -16.32 -75.41
C THR A 24 15.57 -17.86 -75.44
N GLY A 25 15.85 -18.51 -74.27
CA GLY A 25 15.82 -19.95 -74.18
C GLY A 25 17.06 -20.64 -74.89
N PHE A 26 17.10 -21.97 -74.88
CA PHE A 26 18.16 -22.77 -75.50
C PHE A 26 17.60 -24.12 -75.91
N VAL A 27 18.36 -24.78 -76.78
CA VAL A 27 17.98 -26.09 -77.31
C VAL A 27 18.70 -27.21 -76.53
N LEU A 28 17.97 -28.22 -76.10
CA LEU A 28 18.47 -29.38 -75.42
C LEU A 28 18.31 -30.64 -76.34
N ALA A 29 19.30 -31.53 -76.30
CA ALA A 29 19.11 -32.86 -76.88
C ALA A 29 18.11 -33.67 -76.05
N SER A 30 17.41 -34.60 -76.70
CA SER A 30 16.54 -35.56 -76.02
C SER A 30 17.27 -36.27 -74.85
N GLY A 31 16.66 -36.36 -73.67
CA GLY A 31 17.23 -36.90 -72.47
C GLY A 31 18.28 -36.02 -71.72
N ALA A 32 18.68 -34.87 -72.32
CA ALA A 32 19.62 -33.98 -71.66
C ALA A 32 18.90 -33.18 -70.49
N THR A 33 19.70 -32.86 -69.53
CA THR A 33 19.21 -32.12 -68.33
C THR A 33 19.63 -30.64 -68.36
N VAL A 34 18.82 -29.80 -67.71
CA VAL A 34 19.16 -28.40 -67.40
C VAL A 34 18.78 -28.08 -65.99
N ASP A 35 19.72 -27.45 -65.26
CA ASP A 35 19.48 -26.91 -63.96
C ASP A 35 19.08 -25.41 -64.10
N VAL A 36 17.84 -25.05 -63.66
CA VAL A 36 17.33 -23.69 -63.70
C VAL A 36 17.31 -23.17 -62.28
N THR A 37 18.03 -22.07 -62.05
CA THR A 37 18.10 -21.45 -60.71
C THR A 37 17.29 -20.18 -60.67
N ALA A 38 16.42 -20.10 -59.66
CA ALA A 38 15.64 -18.94 -59.32
C ALA A 38 16.27 -18.15 -58.16
N GLN A 39 16.13 -16.84 -58.21
CA GLN A 39 16.48 -15.94 -57.13
C GLN A 39 15.20 -15.22 -56.70
N PRO A 40 14.58 -15.61 -55.57
CA PRO A 40 13.48 -14.87 -55.00
C PRO A 40 13.91 -13.45 -54.56
N ASP A 41 13.01 -12.47 -54.62
CA ASP A 41 13.21 -11.20 -54.00
C ASP A 41 13.11 -11.31 -52.46
N THR A 42 13.60 -10.30 -51.76
CA THR A 42 13.52 -10.21 -50.29
C THR A 42 12.10 -10.46 -49.80
N GLY A 43 11.89 -11.37 -48.83
CA GLY A 43 10.58 -11.74 -48.30
C GLY A 43 9.78 -12.74 -49.14
N TYR A 44 10.40 -13.36 -50.17
CA TYR A 44 9.77 -14.36 -51.00
C TYR A 44 10.62 -15.64 -51.07
N LYS A 45 9.96 -16.76 -51.38
CA LYS A 45 10.58 -18.06 -51.63
C LYS A 45 9.99 -18.67 -52.91
N VAL A 46 10.64 -19.68 -53.45
CA VAL A 46 10.04 -20.49 -54.51
C VAL A 46 8.81 -21.21 -53.94
N GLY A 47 7.65 -20.95 -54.49
CA GLY A 47 6.40 -21.66 -54.16
C GLY A 47 6.24 -22.94 -54.96
N CYS A 48 6.49 -22.88 -56.28
CA CYS A 48 6.50 -24.03 -57.14
C CYS A 48 7.20 -23.73 -58.47
N TRP A 49 7.70 -24.77 -59.10
CA TRP A 49 8.10 -24.78 -60.50
C TRP A 49 6.95 -25.28 -61.38
N LYS A 50 6.85 -24.79 -62.59
CA LYS A 50 5.87 -25.26 -63.57
C LYS A 50 6.57 -25.55 -64.89
N VAL A 51 6.17 -26.65 -65.56
CA VAL A 51 6.57 -27.02 -66.91
C VAL A 51 5.32 -27.00 -67.79
N ASN A 52 5.35 -26.21 -68.85
CA ASN A 52 4.22 -26.01 -69.74
C ASN A 52 2.90 -25.65 -69.00
N GLY A 53 3.06 -24.81 -67.93
CA GLY A 53 1.94 -24.37 -67.09
C GLY A 53 1.47 -25.37 -66.02
N LYS A 54 1.98 -26.60 -66.03
CA LYS A 54 1.66 -27.62 -64.99
C LYS A 54 2.64 -27.55 -63.84
N VAL A 55 2.13 -27.57 -62.61
CA VAL A 55 2.93 -27.59 -61.39
C VAL A 55 3.75 -28.90 -61.34
N VAL A 56 5.03 -28.76 -60.96
CA VAL A 56 5.91 -29.91 -60.67
C VAL A 56 5.85 -30.13 -59.16
N ASP A 57 5.20 -31.23 -58.78
CA ASP A 57 4.96 -31.54 -57.37
C ASP A 57 6.27 -31.72 -56.57
N GLY A 58 6.29 -31.16 -55.37
CA GLY A 58 7.39 -31.29 -54.43
C GLY A 58 8.64 -30.43 -54.77
N GLN A 59 8.61 -29.65 -55.87
CA GLN A 59 9.73 -28.82 -56.28
C GLN A 59 9.57 -27.38 -55.79
N THR A 60 10.13 -27.10 -54.59
CA THR A 60 10.09 -25.78 -53.94
C THR A 60 11.47 -25.18 -53.70
N GLY A 61 12.52 -25.90 -54.10
CA GLY A 61 13.92 -25.43 -54.03
C GLY A 61 14.23 -24.35 -55.04
N ASN A 62 15.27 -23.55 -54.78
CA ASN A 62 15.72 -22.48 -55.68
C ASN A 62 16.26 -23.01 -57.01
N THR A 63 16.60 -24.27 -57.11
CA THR A 63 17.06 -24.90 -58.34
C THR A 63 16.14 -26.05 -58.71
N TYR A 64 15.77 -26.10 -60.01
CA TYR A 64 14.95 -27.14 -60.58
C TYR A 64 15.70 -27.77 -61.75
N THR A 65 15.88 -29.12 -61.73
CA THR A 65 16.49 -29.87 -62.83
C THR A 65 15.37 -30.36 -63.76
N TYR A 66 15.35 -29.87 -64.99
CA TYR A 66 14.48 -30.35 -66.05
C TYR A 66 15.18 -31.32 -66.95
N THR A 67 14.54 -32.41 -67.28
CA THR A 67 15.03 -33.41 -68.31
C THR A 67 14.20 -33.26 -69.58
N ALA A 68 14.83 -33.00 -70.71
CA ALA A 68 14.18 -32.89 -72.01
C ALA A 68 13.52 -34.23 -72.42
N ASP A 69 12.23 -34.15 -72.83
CA ASP A 69 11.51 -35.35 -73.22
C ASP A 69 12.05 -35.94 -74.53
N GLU A 70 11.74 -37.21 -74.75
CA GLU A 70 12.19 -37.95 -75.99
C GLU A 70 11.45 -37.49 -77.20
N ASN A 71 10.31 -36.81 -77.13
CA ASN A 71 9.47 -36.42 -78.25
C ASN A 71 9.85 -35.08 -78.89
N GLY A 72 10.82 -34.36 -78.33
CA GLY A 72 11.38 -33.14 -78.89
C GLY A 72 10.42 -31.93 -78.84
N THR A 73 9.39 -31.98 -78.02
CA THR A 73 8.50 -30.81 -77.76
C THR A 73 9.19 -29.88 -76.81
N GLY A 74 9.27 -28.61 -77.18
CA GLY A 74 9.84 -27.58 -76.32
C GLY A 74 9.08 -27.45 -74.98
N ALA A 75 9.80 -27.11 -73.89
CA ALA A 75 9.21 -26.87 -72.55
C ALA A 75 9.37 -25.41 -72.13
N ALA A 76 8.32 -24.88 -71.64
CA ALA A 76 8.31 -23.59 -70.97
C ALA A 76 8.40 -23.81 -69.45
N ILE A 77 9.57 -23.51 -68.87
CA ILE A 77 9.81 -23.61 -67.45
C ILE A 77 9.53 -22.26 -66.81
N THR A 78 8.65 -22.21 -65.81
CA THR A 78 8.36 -21.04 -65.03
C THR A 78 8.42 -21.31 -63.53
N VAL A 79 8.71 -20.28 -62.72
CA VAL A 79 8.74 -20.34 -61.27
C VAL A 79 7.72 -19.39 -60.72
N GLN A 80 7.03 -19.82 -59.70
CA GLN A 80 6.12 -18.98 -58.93
C GLN A 80 6.75 -18.71 -57.58
N PHE A 81 6.86 -17.44 -57.22
CA PHE A 81 7.31 -17.00 -55.91
C PHE A 81 6.13 -16.78 -54.98
N VAL A 82 6.29 -17.18 -53.73
CA VAL A 82 5.29 -16.95 -52.66
C VAL A 82 5.96 -16.18 -51.53
N GLN A 83 5.18 -15.41 -50.87
CA GLN A 83 5.60 -14.63 -49.71
C GLN A 83 6.02 -15.55 -48.58
N ILE A 84 7.01 -15.13 -47.78
CA ILE A 84 7.41 -15.79 -46.54
C ILE A 84 6.70 -15.08 -45.42
N ASP A 85 5.86 -15.77 -44.65
CA ASP A 85 5.24 -15.30 -43.40
C ASP A 85 5.91 -16.08 -42.26
N TYR A 86 6.15 -15.35 -41.16
CA TYR A 86 6.76 -15.89 -39.94
C TYR A 86 5.74 -15.83 -38.82
N ALA A 87 5.58 -16.90 -38.07
CA ALA A 87 4.80 -16.91 -36.86
C ALA A 87 5.53 -16.11 -35.78
N VAL A 88 4.98 -14.95 -35.42
CA VAL A 88 5.49 -14.07 -34.35
C VAL A 88 4.56 -14.18 -33.14
N SER A 89 5.10 -14.53 -32.01
CA SER A 89 4.38 -14.56 -30.74
C SER A 89 4.99 -13.57 -29.77
N TRP A 90 4.17 -13.04 -28.85
CA TRP A 90 4.65 -12.09 -27.86
C TRP A 90 4.05 -12.35 -26.50
N SER A 91 4.79 -11.96 -25.47
CA SER A 91 4.41 -12.13 -24.07
C SER A 91 5.13 -11.12 -23.19
N ALA A 92 4.67 -10.98 -21.93
CA ALA A 92 5.41 -10.28 -20.91
C ALA A 92 5.47 -11.08 -19.61
N VAL A 93 6.59 -10.94 -18.92
CA VAL A 93 6.73 -11.35 -17.53
C VAL A 93 6.39 -10.14 -16.66
N ASN A 94 5.41 -10.28 -15.75
CA ASN A 94 4.91 -9.19 -14.90
C ASN A 94 4.33 -7.98 -15.63
N GLY A 95 3.63 -8.22 -16.73
CA GLY A 95 2.99 -7.20 -17.55
C GLY A 95 2.15 -7.79 -18.65
N THR A 96 1.76 -6.96 -19.61
CA THR A 96 1.10 -7.34 -20.87
C THR A 96 1.84 -6.71 -22.03
N VAL A 97 1.71 -7.29 -23.23
CA VAL A 97 2.28 -6.74 -24.48
C VAL A 97 1.19 -6.71 -25.53
N LYS A 98 1.12 -5.60 -26.25
CA LYS A 98 0.38 -5.43 -27.49
C LYS A 98 1.36 -5.32 -28.65
N ALA A 99 0.90 -5.69 -29.85
CA ALA A 99 1.68 -5.59 -31.08
C ALA A 99 0.86 -4.86 -32.16
N GLU A 100 1.51 -3.97 -32.89
CA GLU A 100 0.88 -3.23 -34.00
C GLU A 100 1.81 -3.12 -35.20
N ASP A 101 1.21 -3.02 -36.37
CA ASP A 101 1.95 -2.79 -37.61
C ASP A 101 2.35 -1.32 -37.78
N THR A 102 3.06 -1.01 -38.86
CA THR A 102 3.50 0.37 -39.18
C THR A 102 2.37 1.33 -39.52
N SER A 103 1.15 0.84 -39.72
CA SER A 103 -0.07 1.66 -39.90
C SER A 103 -0.79 1.97 -38.59
N GLY A 104 -0.34 1.36 -37.47
CA GLY A 104 -0.98 1.43 -36.17
C GLY A 104 -2.15 0.45 -36.00
N THR A 105 -2.23 -0.58 -36.87
CA THR A 105 -3.24 -1.62 -36.72
C THR A 105 -2.75 -2.66 -35.72
N GLU A 106 -3.51 -2.84 -34.61
CA GLU A 106 -3.20 -3.82 -33.57
C GLU A 106 -3.48 -5.25 -34.06
N TYR A 107 -2.57 -6.17 -33.79
CA TYR A 107 -2.77 -7.59 -33.98
C TYR A 107 -3.55 -8.17 -32.80
N GLU A 108 -4.59 -8.92 -33.08
CA GLU A 108 -5.40 -9.56 -32.04
C GLU A 108 -4.66 -10.72 -31.36
N GLY A 109 -4.82 -10.84 -30.03
CA GLY A 109 -4.24 -11.93 -29.25
C GLY A 109 -2.78 -11.74 -28.93
N ASN A 110 -2.00 -12.83 -29.01
CA ASN A 110 -0.58 -12.86 -28.63
C ASN A 110 0.32 -13.55 -29.69
N LYS A 111 -0.19 -13.71 -30.92
CA LYS A 111 0.54 -14.26 -32.07
C LYS A 111 -0.09 -13.84 -33.38
N ALA A 112 0.72 -13.68 -34.40
CA ALA A 112 0.28 -13.43 -35.77
C ALA A 112 1.27 -14.00 -36.75
N ASP A 113 0.80 -14.32 -37.98
CA ASP A 113 1.69 -14.57 -39.10
C ASP A 113 2.06 -13.24 -39.77
N ILE A 114 3.31 -12.90 -39.73
CA ILE A 114 3.82 -11.59 -40.13
C ILE A 114 4.79 -11.75 -41.28
N ARG A 115 4.57 -10.96 -42.32
CA ARG A 115 5.42 -10.97 -43.53
C ARG A 115 6.88 -10.67 -43.23
N GLY A 116 7.78 -11.42 -43.81
CA GLY A 116 9.22 -11.14 -43.81
C GLY A 116 9.53 -9.75 -44.33
N GLY A 117 10.38 -9.02 -43.62
CA GLY A 117 10.73 -7.62 -43.86
C GLY A 117 9.80 -6.59 -43.26
N SER A 118 8.66 -6.99 -42.69
CA SER A 118 7.76 -6.07 -41.98
C SER A 118 8.32 -5.67 -40.62
N GLN A 119 7.98 -4.46 -40.17
CA GLN A 119 8.23 -3.99 -38.83
C GLN A 119 6.97 -4.14 -37.97
N VAL A 120 7.18 -4.56 -36.74
CA VAL A 120 6.13 -4.66 -35.70
C VAL A 120 6.59 -3.91 -34.49
N THR A 121 5.75 -3.03 -33.98
CA THR A 121 5.97 -2.34 -32.71
C THR A 121 5.26 -3.07 -31.60
N PHE A 122 5.99 -3.47 -30.59
CA PHE A 122 5.48 -4.05 -29.36
C PHE A 122 5.43 -2.99 -28.28
N SER A 123 4.29 -2.89 -27.59
CA SER A 123 4.08 -1.98 -26.47
C SER A 123 3.80 -2.76 -25.21
N ALA A 124 4.69 -2.69 -24.23
CA ALA A 124 4.53 -3.33 -22.93
C ALA A 124 3.78 -2.42 -21.97
N THR A 125 2.92 -3.04 -21.17
CA THR A 125 2.31 -2.40 -19.99
C THR A 125 2.71 -3.21 -18.76
N PRO A 126 3.76 -2.78 -18.02
CA PRO A 126 4.17 -3.43 -16.78
C PRO A 126 3.03 -3.44 -15.75
N LYS A 127 3.04 -4.40 -14.83
CA LYS A 127 2.21 -4.35 -13.62
C LYS A 127 2.59 -3.14 -12.78
N GLU A 128 1.66 -2.72 -11.91
CA GLU A 128 1.93 -1.66 -10.93
C GLU A 128 3.19 -1.99 -10.12
N ALA A 129 4.07 -1.01 -9.95
CA ALA A 129 5.38 -1.13 -9.30
C ALA A 129 6.45 -1.95 -10.07
N TYR A 130 6.24 -2.19 -11.35
CA TYR A 130 7.22 -2.80 -12.25
C TYR A 130 7.56 -1.86 -13.40
N LYS A 131 8.72 -2.08 -14.02
CA LYS A 131 9.18 -1.41 -15.24
C LYS A 131 9.78 -2.42 -16.20
N VAL A 132 9.82 -2.11 -17.50
CA VAL A 132 10.55 -2.92 -18.47
C VAL A 132 12.03 -2.89 -18.15
N SER A 133 12.60 -4.06 -17.97
CA SER A 133 14.04 -4.28 -17.74
C SER A 133 14.77 -4.56 -19.07
N CYS A 134 14.20 -5.39 -19.90
CA CYS A 134 14.71 -5.67 -21.24
C CYS A 134 13.64 -6.32 -22.13
N TRP A 135 13.88 -6.25 -23.42
CA TRP A 135 13.19 -7.07 -24.42
C TRP A 135 14.03 -8.27 -24.80
N LYS A 136 13.39 -9.39 -25.11
CA LYS A 136 14.03 -10.61 -25.58
C LYS A 136 13.41 -11.05 -26.89
N VAL A 137 14.26 -11.54 -27.79
CA VAL A 137 13.83 -12.22 -29.01
C VAL A 137 14.41 -13.65 -28.97
N ASN A 138 13.53 -14.66 -29.05
CA ASN A 138 13.87 -16.07 -28.94
C ASN A 138 14.69 -16.42 -27.68
N GLY A 139 14.41 -15.69 -26.55
CA GLY A 139 15.06 -15.90 -25.26
C GLY A 139 16.35 -15.11 -25.04
N GLU A 140 16.91 -14.50 -26.09
CA GLU A 140 18.10 -13.66 -25.99
C GLU A 140 17.72 -12.18 -25.79
N ALA A 141 18.38 -11.49 -24.86
CA ALA A 141 18.15 -10.08 -24.62
C ALA A 141 18.60 -9.22 -25.81
N VAL A 142 17.82 -8.20 -26.11
CA VAL A 142 18.17 -7.18 -27.12
C VAL A 142 18.87 -6.04 -26.43
N ASP A 143 20.12 -5.79 -26.79
CA ASP A 143 20.95 -4.78 -26.15
C ASP A 143 20.36 -3.37 -26.28
N GLY A 144 20.28 -2.63 -25.16
CA GLY A 144 19.81 -1.25 -25.10
C GLY A 144 18.30 -1.09 -25.15
N GLU A 145 17.53 -2.14 -25.34
CA GLU A 145 16.06 -2.11 -25.40
C GLU A 145 15.46 -2.36 -24.03
N ASN A 146 15.17 -1.26 -23.29
CA ASN A 146 14.60 -1.26 -21.95
C ASN A 146 13.41 -0.29 -21.78
N GLY A 147 12.94 0.29 -22.90
CA GLY A 147 11.74 1.12 -22.93
C GLY A 147 10.44 0.31 -22.96
N ASP A 148 9.32 0.99 -22.76
CA ASP A 148 8.00 0.35 -22.83
C ASP A 148 7.60 -0.07 -24.23
N THR A 149 8.35 0.36 -25.26
CA THR A 149 8.13 -0.01 -26.67
C THR A 149 9.39 -0.61 -27.27
N PHE A 150 9.19 -1.58 -28.17
CA PHE A 150 10.25 -2.25 -28.93
C PHE A 150 9.78 -2.47 -30.36
N THR A 151 10.61 -2.09 -31.36
CA THR A 151 10.30 -2.33 -32.75
C THR A 151 11.17 -3.47 -33.30
N PHE A 152 10.53 -4.54 -33.72
CA PHE A 152 11.17 -5.70 -34.30
C PHE A 152 10.96 -5.73 -35.82
N THR A 153 12.06 -5.85 -36.57
CA THR A 153 11.99 -6.09 -38.00
C THR A 153 12.07 -7.59 -38.25
N VAL A 154 10.99 -8.18 -38.77
CA VAL A 154 10.96 -9.60 -39.12
C VAL A 154 11.98 -9.86 -40.23
N PRO A 155 12.90 -10.80 -40.05
CA PRO A 155 13.91 -11.09 -41.08
C PRO A 155 13.29 -11.39 -42.44
N SER A 156 13.87 -10.85 -43.50
CA SER A 156 13.34 -10.95 -44.85
C SER A 156 14.12 -11.92 -45.75
N GLY A 157 15.14 -12.61 -45.25
CA GLY A 157 16.03 -13.42 -46.08
C GLY A 157 15.61 -14.86 -46.19
N ALA A 158 15.49 -15.37 -47.43
CA ALA A 158 15.55 -16.79 -47.76
C ALA A 158 16.99 -17.31 -47.68
N LYS A 159 17.66 -17.17 -46.53
CA LYS A 159 18.82 -17.98 -46.25
C LYS A 159 18.29 -19.27 -45.64
N GLU A 160 18.54 -20.40 -46.35
CA GLU A 160 18.23 -21.78 -45.99
C GLU A 160 17.41 -21.88 -44.69
N ILE A 161 16.09 -22.04 -44.83
CA ILE A 161 15.13 -22.00 -43.74
C ILE A 161 15.56 -23.08 -42.74
N PRO A 162 16.14 -22.74 -41.57
CA PRO A 162 16.09 -23.67 -40.46
C PRO A 162 14.61 -23.88 -40.16
N GLU A 163 14.23 -25.04 -39.78
CA GLU A 163 12.87 -25.55 -39.57
C GLU A 163 11.96 -24.74 -38.59
N VAL A 164 12.34 -23.54 -38.22
CA VAL A 164 11.61 -22.69 -37.26
C VAL A 164 11.42 -21.28 -37.81
N ALA A 165 10.38 -21.14 -38.62
CA ALA A 165 9.90 -19.83 -39.09
C ALA A 165 9.07 -19.13 -38.00
N SER A 166 9.57 -19.06 -36.79
CA SER A 166 8.85 -18.42 -35.69
C SER A 166 9.76 -17.55 -34.82
N TYR A 167 9.23 -16.46 -34.33
CA TYR A 167 9.89 -15.56 -33.38
C TYR A 167 9.06 -15.44 -32.13
N LYS A 168 9.71 -15.45 -30.97
CA LYS A 168 9.10 -15.10 -29.70
C LYS A 168 9.71 -13.81 -29.21
N VAL A 169 8.86 -12.78 -29.07
CA VAL A 169 9.20 -11.48 -28.48
C VAL A 169 8.68 -11.43 -27.06
N GLU A 170 9.51 -11.07 -26.10
CA GLU A 170 9.14 -11.07 -24.70
C GLU A 170 9.61 -9.78 -23.99
N ALA A 171 8.70 -9.07 -23.37
CA ALA A 171 9.03 -8.00 -22.45
C ALA A 171 9.29 -8.58 -21.06
N VAL A 172 10.45 -8.31 -20.49
CA VAL A 172 10.77 -8.69 -19.11
C VAL A 172 10.61 -7.48 -18.23
N CYS A 173 9.61 -7.52 -17.33
CA CYS A 173 9.40 -6.44 -16.37
C CYS A 173 9.90 -6.91 -15.00
N GLU A 174 10.71 -6.06 -14.36
CA GLU A 174 11.23 -6.25 -13.02
C GLU A 174 10.66 -5.21 -12.05
N LYS A 175 10.76 -5.46 -10.75
CA LYS A 175 10.32 -4.50 -9.73
C LYS A 175 11.03 -3.16 -9.92
N ASP A 176 10.25 -2.08 -9.97
CA ASP A 176 10.82 -0.73 -9.97
C ASP A 176 11.28 -0.34 -8.56
N GLN A 177 12.07 0.70 -8.43
CA GLN A 177 12.56 1.20 -7.16
C GLN A 177 11.92 2.54 -6.81
N PHE A 178 11.42 2.62 -5.57
CA PHE A 178 10.77 3.81 -5.04
C PHE A 178 11.49 4.31 -3.81
N THR A 179 11.38 5.62 -3.55
CA THR A 179 11.91 6.21 -2.33
C THR A 179 10.91 5.95 -1.19
N LEU A 180 11.40 5.36 -0.10
CA LEU A 180 10.66 5.16 1.13
C LEU A 180 11.13 6.16 2.18
N THR A 181 10.26 7.12 2.56
CA THR A 181 10.58 8.15 3.54
C THR A 181 9.74 7.98 4.80
N TYR A 182 10.34 8.29 5.95
CA TYR A 182 9.60 8.36 7.20
C TYR A 182 10.27 9.35 8.16
N ALA A 183 9.44 10.03 8.96
CA ALA A 183 9.89 10.98 9.96
C ALA A 183 9.91 10.33 11.35
N GLN A 184 10.94 10.64 12.14
CA GLN A 184 10.98 10.22 13.55
C GLN A 184 9.89 10.97 14.33
N PRO A 185 9.07 10.27 15.13
CA PRO A 185 8.08 10.92 15.98
C PRO A 185 8.76 11.65 17.15
N SER A 186 8.11 12.69 17.69
CA SER A 186 8.66 13.48 18.81
C SER A 186 8.70 12.71 20.11
N ASN A 187 8.12 11.65 20.37
CA ASN A 187 8.08 10.96 21.68
C ASN A 187 8.21 9.44 21.48
N GLY A 188 9.23 9.06 20.73
CA GLY A 188 9.54 7.67 20.46
C GLY A 188 10.51 7.51 19.30
N THR A 189 10.79 6.28 18.92
CA THR A 189 11.66 5.94 17.79
C THR A 189 10.90 5.11 16.78
N LEU A 190 11.08 5.41 15.49
CA LEU A 190 10.49 4.68 14.37
C LEU A 190 11.58 4.01 13.55
N THR A 191 11.41 2.74 13.26
CA THR A 191 12.29 1.95 12.39
C THR A 191 11.47 1.31 11.27
N ALA A 192 12.11 1.07 10.13
CA ALA A 192 11.54 0.36 9.00
C ALA A 192 12.38 -0.87 8.65
N ARG A 193 11.74 -1.98 8.30
CA ARG A 193 12.40 -3.22 7.92
C ARG A 193 11.71 -3.89 6.74
N GLY A 194 12.49 -4.25 5.72
CA GLY A 194 12.07 -5.12 4.62
C GLY A 194 12.65 -6.52 4.73
N ALA A 195 12.45 -7.34 3.71
CA ALA A 195 13.00 -8.70 3.66
C ALA A 195 14.53 -8.74 3.74
N ALA A 196 15.20 -7.73 3.17
CA ALA A 196 16.67 -7.63 3.16
C ALA A 196 17.26 -7.06 4.47
N GLY A 197 16.45 -6.54 5.40
CA GLY A 197 16.91 -5.95 6.66
C GLY A 197 16.31 -4.58 6.93
N GLU A 198 17.03 -3.78 7.74
CA GLU A 198 16.62 -2.41 8.05
C GLU A 198 16.74 -1.50 6.82
N VAL A 199 15.84 -0.52 6.76
CA VAL A 199 15.74 0.46 5.68
C VAL A 199 15.80 1.85 6.31
N ALA A 200 16.72 2.69 5.85
CA ALA A 200 16.80 4.07 6.30
C ALA A 200 15.77 4.95 5.57
N SER A 201 15.33 6.04 6.22
CA SER A 201 14.45 7.02 5.57
C SER A 201 15.18 7.67 4.40
N GLY A 202 14.57 7.64 3.22
CA GLY A 202 15.12 8.14 1.97
C GLY A 202 15.76 7.08 1.09
N ASP A 203 15.89 5.84 1.55
CA ASP A 203 16.44 4.75 0.74
C ASP A 203 15.52 4.39 -0.45
N LYS A 204 16.17 3.87 -1.49
CA LYS A 204 15.48 3.21 -2.60
C LYS A 204 15.16 1.77 -2.23
N VAL A 205 13.89 1.42 -2.35
CA VAL A 205 13.36 0.11 -2.02
C VAL A 205 12.62 -0.48 -3.21
N ASN A 206 12.56 -1.80 -3.29
CA ASN A 206 11.85 -2.47 -4.39
C ASN A 206 10.34 -2.29 -4.27
N GLY A 207 9.71 -2.03 -5.39
CA GLY A 207 8.25 -2.03 -5.52
C GLY A 207 7.65 -3.41 -5.30
N ASP A 208 6.35 -3.43 -5.00
CA ASP A 208 5.58 -4.66 -4.72
C ASP A 208 6.20 -5.53 -3.61
N GLU A 209 6.91 -4.88 -2.67
CA GLU A 209 7.43 -5.50 -1.45
C GLU A 209 6.84 -4.86 -0.21
N LYS A 210 6.80 -5.66 0.87
CA LYS A 210 6.25 -5.26 2.16
C LYS A 210 7.34 -4.75 3.07
N TYR A 211 7.08 -3.62 3.70
CA TYR A 211 7.96 -2.98 4.66
C TYR A 211 7.21 -2.80 5.97
N THR A 212 7.77 -3.33 7.05
CA THR A 212 7.19 -3.22 8.39
C THR A 212 7.83 -2.05 9.12
N PHE A 213 6.99 -1.11 9.51
CA PHE A 213 7.35 -0.01 10.39
C PHE A 213 7.09 -0.42 11.84
N THR A 214 8.04 -0.20 12.71
CA THR A 214 7.91 -0.46 14.14
C THR A 214 8.23 0.80 14.90
N VAL A 215 7.26 1.30 15.68
CA VAL A 215 7.46 2.42 16.59
C VAL A 215 7.64 1.90 18.00
N LYS A 216 8.62 2.46 18.71
CA LYS A 216 8.79 2.31 20.15
C LYS A 216 8.47 3.67 20.79
N PRO A 217 7.25 3.87 21.33
CA PRO A 217 6.92 5.07 22.05
C PRO A 217 7.81 5.24 23.28
N ASP A 218 8.09 6.49 23.66
CA ASP A 218 8.68 6.79 24.96
C ASP A 218 7.71 6.40 26.09
N ALA A 219 8.20 6.35 27.32
CA ALA A 219 7.36 6.07 28.48
C ALA A 219 6.15 7.00 28.47
N ASP A 220 4.97 6.42 28.72
CA ASP A 220 3.71 7.16 28.88
C ASP A 220 3.14 7.79 27.59
N TYR A 221 3.63 7.36 26.46
CA TYR A 221 3.05 7.65 25.14
C TYR A 221 2.47 6.40 24.50
N ILE A 222 1.44 6.59 23.70
CA ILE A 222 0.76 5.54 22.93
C ILE A 222 0.62 5.98 21.48
N VAL A 223 0.45 5.00 20.58
CA VAL A 223 0.13 5.27 19.18
C VAL A 223 -1.32 5.75 19.09
N GLU A 224 -1.52 6.95 18.54
CA GLU A 224 -2.83 7.47 18.19
C GLU A 224 -3.24 7.04 16.79
N SER A 225 -2.34 7.20 15.82
CA SER A 225 -2.63 6.87 14.43
C SER A 225 -1.36 6.76 13.60
N TRP A 226 -1.46 6.07 12.47
CA TRP A 226 -0.46 6.07 11.41
C TRP A 226 -0.89 6.97 10.27
N LYS A 227 0.04 7.42 9.46
CA LYS A 227 -0.23 8.17 8.24
C LYS A 227 0.64 7.66 7.12
N VAL A 228 0.04 7.29 5.98
CA VAL A 228 0.74 6.82 4.77
C VAL A 228 0.31 7.71 3.60
N ASP A 229 1.27 8.35 2.93
CA ASP A 229 1.04 9.25 1.79
C ASP A 229 -0.04 10.32 2.07
N GLY A 230 -0.04 10.86 3.28
CA GLY A 230 -1.01 11.87 3.71
C GLY A 230 -2.35 11.30 4.20
N GLN A 231 -2.65 10.02 4.01
CA GLN A 231 -3.86 9.37 4.51
C GLN A 231 -3.68 8.92 5.96
N VAL A 232 -4.59 9.34 6.84
CA VAL A 232 -4.62 8.90 8.24
C VAL A 232 -5.21 7.50 8.32
N ILE A 233 -4.53 6.63 9.05
CA ILE A 233 -4.92 5.25 9.33
C ILE A 233 -5.22 5.13 10.81
N ASP A 234 -6.46 4.81 11.17
CA ASP A 234 -6.90 4.58 12.54
C ASP A 234 -6.38 3.21 13.01
N SER A 235 -5.13 3.19 13.45
CA SER A 235 -4.46 2.02 14.00
C SER A 235 -3.61 2.42 15.20
N HIS A 236 -3.86 1.78 16.33
CA HIS A 236 -3.13 2.00 17.59
C HIS A 236 -1.98 1.00 17.79
N SER A 237 -1.70 0.17 16.78
CA SER A 237 -0.62 -0.82 16.84
C SER A 237 0.74 -0.13 16.82
N THR A 238 1.69 -0.67 17.56
CA THR A 238 3.11 -0.27 17.49
C THR A 238 3.82 -0.78 16.25
N SER A 239 3.14 -1.53 15.38
CA SER A 239 3.67 -2.02 14.12
C SER A 239 2.66 -1.81 13.00
N TYR A 240 3.12 -1.38 11.83
CA TYR A 240 2.31 -1.18 10.64
C TYR A 240 3.06 -1.65 9.38
N GLU A 241 2.38 -2.38 8.50
CA GLU A 241 2.95 -2.91 7.25
C GLU A 241 2.45 -2.12 6.05
N VAL A 242 3.37 -1.75 5.16
CA VAL A 242 3.09 -1.03 3.92
C VAL A 242 3.64 -1.82 2.73
N THR A 243 2.82 -2.02 1.69
CA THR A 243 3.30 -2.51 0.39
C THR A 243 3.64 -1.31 -0.48
N VAL A 244 4.91 -1.17 -0.86
CA VAL A 244 5.39 -0.01 -1.63
C VAL A 244 5.07 -0.22 -3.11
N LYS A 245 4.35 0.73 -3.73
CA LYS A 245 4.00 0.71 -5.16
C LYS A 245 4.38 2.01 -5.89
N LYS A 246 4.80 3.00 -5.15
CA LYS A 246 5.26 4.33 -5.58
C LYS A 246 6.16 4.92 -4.51
N ASN A 247 6.70 6.11 -4.72
CA ASN A 247 7.35 6.85 -3.63
C ASN A 247 6.36 7.00 -2.47
N THR A 248 6.75 6.54 -1.29
CA THR A 248 5.86 6.40 -0.13
C THR A 248 6.44 7.14 1.07
N GLU A 249 5.57 7.87 1.76
CA GLU A 249 5.89 8.54 3.01
C GLU A 249 5.06 7.94 4.16
N VAL A 250 5.73 7.59 5.26
CA VAL A 250 5.10 7.03 6.46
C VAL A 250 5.41 7.88 7.67
N SER A 251 4.42 8.13 8.50
CA SER A 251 4.60 8.75 9.81
C SER A 251 3.64 8.17 10.82
N VAL A 252 3.97 8.34 12.11
CA VAL A 252 3.17 7.88 13.24
C VAL A 252 2.96 9.03 14.19
N ARG A 253 1.75 9.18 14.69
CA ARG A 253 1.41 10.14 15.73
C ARG A 253 1.34 9.45 17.07
N LEU A 254 2.12 9.96 18.02
CA LEU A 254 2.13 9.53 19.40
C LEU A 254 1.46 10.61 20.27
N VAL A 255 0.65 10.15 21.22
CA VAL A 255 -0.03 11.01 22.20
C VAL A 255 0.21 10.48 23.61
N PRO A 256 0.17 11.33 24.63
CA PRO A 256 0.23 10.87 26.01
C PRO A 256 -0.86 9.83 26.28
N ALA A 257 -0.51 8.78 27.01
CA ALA A 257 -1.48 7.80 27.50
C ALA A 257 -2.52 8.51 28.39
N SER A 258 -3.76 8.10 28.33
CA SER A 258 -4.83 8.61 29.21
C SER A 258 -5.39 7.47 30.04
N TYR A 259 -5.68 7.78 31.31
CA TYR A 259 -6.19 6.84 32.29
C TYR A 259 -7.54 7.27 32.79
N LYS A 260 -8.43 6.32 33.02
CA LYS A 260 -9.74 6.57 33.58
C LYS A 260 -9.61 6.71 35.10
N VAL A 261 -10.06 7.83 35.65
CA VAL A 261 -10.19 8.05 37.08
C VAL A 261 -11.68 8.11 37.41
N THR A 262 -12.17 7.11 38.15
CA THR A 262 -13.53 7.06 38.67
C THR A 262 -13.58 7.72 40.02
N TYR A 263 -14.71 8.35 40.37
CA TYR A 263 -14.88 8.98 41.66
C TYR A 263 -16.30 8.82 42.16
N LYS A 264 -16.48 8.78 43.50
CA LYS A 264 -17.76 8.67 44.14
C LYS A 264 -17.73 9.23 45.57
N VAL A 265 -18.89 9.47 46.15
CA VAL A 265 -19.07 9.67 47.58
C VAL A 265 -19.57 8.37 48.22
N ASN A 266 -19.29 8.20 49.52
CA ASN A 266 -19.72 7.01 50.27
C ASN A 266 -21.23 7.00 50.58
N ASN A 267 -21.88 8.19 50.64
CA ASN A 267 -23.28 8.35 51.01
C ASN A 267 -23.81 9.74 50.54
N GLU A 268 -25.06 10.05 50.83
CA GLU A 268 -25.72 11.30 50.45
C GLU A 268 -25.34 12.51 51.33
N GLN A 269 -24.35 12.40 52.22
CA GLN A 269 -23.96 13.45 53.17
C GLN A 269 -23.05 14.52 52.57
N GLY A 270 -22.68 14.38 51.31
CA GLY A 270 -21.87 15.34 50.59
C GLY A 270 -21.80 15.06 49.09
N LYS A 271 -21.09 15.93 48.40
CA LYS A 271 -20.85 15.89 46.94
C LYS A 271 -19.41 16.22 46.63
N LEU A 272 -19.03 16.09 45.36
CA LEU A 272 -17.70 16.39 44.85
C LEU A 272 -17.76 17.45 43.74
N LEU A 273 -16.75 18.33 43.72
CA LEU A 273 -16.34 19.09 42.54
C LEU A 273 -15.06 18.46 42.02
N VAL A 274 -14.94 18.25 40.70
CA VAL A 274 -13.81 17.52 40.10
C VAL A 274 -13.10 18.41 39.08
N GLY A 275 -11.81 18.59 39.29
CA GLY A 275 -10.97 19.39 38.39
C GLY A 275 -11.36 20.86 38.38
N LYS A 276 -11.83 21.33 37.24
CA LYS A 276 -12.33 22.71 37.05
C LYS A 276 -13.86 22.81 36.98
N ASP A 277 -14.55 21.69 37.20
CA ASP A 277 -16.01 21.65 37.14
C ASP A 277 -16.61 22.50 38.25
N THR A 278 -17.70 23.18 37.96
CA THR A 278 -18.47 23.97 38.88
C THR A 278 -19.76 23.28 39.34
N GLU A 279 -20.05 22.13 38.76
CA GLU A 279 -21.22 21.33 39.10
C GLU A 279 -20.85 20.25 40.11
N GLU A 280 -21.62 20.19 41.17
CA GLU A 280 -21.47 19.18 42.21
C GLU A 280 -22.05 17.84 41.76
N THR A 281 -21.31 16.77 42.02
CA THR A 281 -21.69 15.41 41.65
C THR A 281 -21.51 14.43 42.81
N THR A 282 -22.19 13.28 42.76
CA THR A 282 -22.02 12.19 43.72
C THR A 282 -21.12 11.08 43.21
N ASP A 283 -21.01 10.94 41.87
CA ASP A 283 -20.18 9.97 41.21
C ASP A 283 -19.85 10.40 39.78
N GLY A 284 -18.90 9.72 39.15
CA GLY A 284 -18.52 9.92 37.75
C GLY A 284 -17.17 9.32 37.38
N ALA A 285 -16.70 9.74 36.23
CA ALA A 285 -15.38 9.38 35.73
C ALA A 285 -14.80 10.51 34.87
N ILE A 286 -13.50 10.72 34.95
CA ILE A 286 -12.75 11.62 34.08
C ILE A 286 -11.60 10.85 33.41
N SER A 287 -11.34 11.13 32.12
CA SER A 287 -10.12 10.69 31.45
C SER A 287 -9.02 11.69 31.70
N ALA A 288 -7.96 11.27 32.38
CA ALA A 288 -6.80 12.09 32.64
C ALA A 288 -5.64 11.67 31.73
N ALA A 289 -5.04 12.60 31.00
CA ALA A 289 -3.77 12.37 30.34
C ALA A 289 -2.70 12.04 31.40
N TYR A 290 -1.70 11.24 30.98
CA TYR A 290 -0.56 10.96 31.85
C TYR A 290 0.11 12.24 32.38
N GLY A 291 0.40 12.25 33.65
CA GLY A 291 1.16 13.28 34.34
C GLY A 291 0.36 14.41 35.00
N PRO A 292 -0.68 15.04 34.39
CA PRO A 292 -1.45 16.06 35.06
C PRO A 292 -2.09 15.61 36.37
N SER A 293 -2.15 16.52 37.35
CA SER A 293 -2.88 16.29 38.59
C SER A 293 -4.37 16.52 38.42
N ILE A 294 -5.17 15.80 39.20
CA ILE A 294 -6.62 16.01 39.34
C ILE A 294 -6.94 16.42 40.77
N LYS A 295 -7.67 17.50 40.91
CA LYS A 295 -8.15 17.98 42.19
C LYS A 295 -9.60 17.55 42.39
N PHE A 296 -9.92 17.03 43.58
CA PHE A 296 -11.24 16.68 44.04
C PHE A 296 -11.54 17.58 45.26
N THR A 297 -12.69 18.28 45.27
CA THR A 297 -13.12 19.10 46.38
C THR A 297 -14.39 18.50 46.95
N ALA A 298 -14.37 18.15 48.23
CA ALA A 298 -15.52 17.64 48.96
C ALA A 298 -16.39 18.79 49.43
N VAL A 299 -17.68 18.74 49.11
CA VAL A 299 -18.70 19.70 49.54
C VAL A 299 -19.65 18.98 50.51
N SER A 300 -19.49 19.26 51.80
CA SER A 300 -20.30 18.63 52.84
C SER A 300 -21.70 19.25 52.89
N ASN A 301 -22.72 18.42 53.08
CA ASN A 301 -24.06 18.88 53.39
C ASN A 301 -24.11 19.49 54.79
N LYS A 302 -25.19 20.19 55.09
CA LYS A 302 -25.41 20.82 56.41
C LYS A 302 -25.34 19.73 57.51
N PHE A 303 -24.57 20.03 58.57
CA PHE A 303 -24.32 19.10 59.68
C PHE A 303 -23.54 17.83 59.30
N CYS A 304 -22.80 17.82 58.22
CA CYS A 304 -21.91 16.78 57.84
C CYS A 304 -20.49 17.33 57.64
N HIS A 305 -19.51 16.47 57.64
CA HIS A 305 -18.13 16.85 57.38
C HIS A 305 -17.42 15.75 56.57
N ILE A 306 -16.38 16.13 55.86
CA ILE A 306 -15.49 15.15 55.25
C ILE A 306 -14.69 14.45 56.33
N LYS A 307 -14.75 13.12 56.37
CA LYS A 307 -13.98 12.28 57.29
C LYS A 307 -12.63 11.88 56.73
N GLY A 308 -12.55 11.73 55.43
CA GLY A 308 -11.32 11.31 54.73
C GLY A 308 -11.57 10.86 53.30
N TRP A 309 -10.55 10.34 52.72
CA TRP A 309 -10.53 9.89 51.31
C TRP A 309 -10.03 8.47 51.19
N LYS A 310 -10.49 7.78 50.17
CA LYS A 310 -9.90 6.52 49.73
C LYS A 310 -9.42 6.62 48.30
N LEU A 311 -8.26 6.02 48.01
CA LEU A 311 -7.74 5.77 46.66
C LEU A 311 -7.66 4.29 46.46
N ASP A 312 -8.26 3.79 45.38
CA ASP A 312 -8.29 2.37 45.02
C ASP A 312 -8.80 1.49 46.19
N GLY A 313 -9.78 2.01 46.96
CA GLY A 313 -10.37 1.29 48.09
C GLY A 313 -9.60 1.43 49.43
N THR A 314 -8.38 1.98 49.42
CA THR A 314 -7.53 2.16 50.62
C THR A 314 -7.62 3.60 51.12
N GLU A 315 -7.76 3.80 52.45
CA GLU A 315 -7.67 5.12 53.05
C GLU A 315 -6.33 5.79 52.82
N VAL A 316 -6.36 7.07 52.46
CA VAL A 316 -5.17 7.86 52.14
C VAL A 316 -5.04 9.07 53.04
N THR A 317 -3.81 9.50 53.25
CA THR A 317 -3.43 10.69 54.00
C THR A 317 -2.54 11.59 53.15
N ASP A 318 -2.24 12.77 53.63
CA ASP A 318 -1.28 13.71 53.01
C ASP A 318 0.16 13.17 52.89
N THR A 319 0.47 12.07 53.58
CA THR A 319 1.75 11.35 53.49
C THR A 319 1.74 10.23 52.47
N THR A 320 0.58 9.95 51.83
CA THR A 320 0.47 8.93 50.78
C THR A 320 1.13 9.45 49.50
N GLU A 321 2.03 8.64 48.92
CA GLU A 321 2.72 9.02 47.70
C GLU A 321 1.75 9.37 46.57
N GLY A 322 1.96 10.51 45.89
CA GLY A 322 1.10 10.98 44.81
C GLY A 322 -0.20 11.62 45.27
N ILE A 323 -0.42 11.78 46.57
CA ILE A 323 -1.58 12.39 47.15
C ILE A 323 -1.19 13.65 47.95
N SER A 324 -2.00 14.70 47.82
CA SER A 324 -1.98 15.87 48.69
C SER A 324 -3.38 16.13 49.17
N ILE A 325 -3.55 16.28 50.50
CA ILE A 325 -4.84 16.62 51.14
C ILE A 325 -4.73 17.99 51.82
N SER A 326 -5.73 18.86 51.64
CA SER A 326 -5.76 20.15 52.29
C SER A 326 -5.81 20.01 53.82
N ALA A 327 -5.37 21.05 54.58
CA ALA A 327 -5.30 21.02 56.03
C ALA A 327 -6.68 20.81 56.71
N ASP A 328 -7.77 21.20 56.07
CA ASP A 328 -9.14 20.96 56.48
C ASP A 328 -9.74 19.66 56.00
N GLY A 329 -8.97 18.88 55.23
CA GLY A 329 -9.39 17.61 54.64
C GLY A 329 -10.33 17.71 53.44
N SER A 330 -10.76 18.92 53.07
CA SER A 330 -11.81 19.14 52.07
C SER A 330 -11.34 18.91 50.62
N GLU A 331 -10.04 18.97 50.34
CA GLU A 331 -9.48 18.82 49.03
C GLU A 331 -8.48 17.65 48.96
N LEU A 332 -8.62 16.84 47.93
CA LEU A 332 -7.63 15.81 47.56
C LEU A 332 -7.08 16.15 46.19
N THR A 333 -5.78 16.19 46.03
CA THR A 333 -5.09 16.25 44.74
C THR A 333 -4.39 14.96 44.48
N LEU A 334 -4.79 14.25 43.40
CA LEU A 334 -4.12 13.10 42.86
C LEU A 334 -3.07 13.59 41.84
N SER A 335 -1.79 13.47 42.19
CA SER A 335 -0.67 13.91 41.33
C SER A 335 -0.21 12.79 40.41
N GLU A 336 0.25 13.17 39.21
CA GLU A 336 0.89 12.25 38.26
C GLU A 336 0.06 10.98 37.97
N VAL A 337 -1.14 11.14 37.38
CA VAL A 337 -1.98 9.99 37.00
C VAL A 337 -1.23 9.09 36.01
N LYS A 338 -0.83 7.90 36.45
CA LYS A 338 -0.01 6.92 35.70
C LYS A 338 -0.72 5.60 35.44
N LYS A 339 -1.91 5.43 36.00
CA LYS A 339 -2.79 4.25 35.85
C LYS A 339 -4.23 4.66 36.15
N GLU A 340 -5.15 3.75 35.92
CA GLU A 340 -6.54 3.93 36.37
C GLU A 340 -6.61 4.00 37.88
N HIS A 341 -7.50 4.88 38.38
CA HIS A 341 -7.73 5.10 39.80
C HIS A 341 -9.24 5.17 40.13
N SER A 342 -9.56 4.88 41.39
CA SER A 342 -10.87 5.10 41.98
C SER A 342 -10.73 5.97 43.25
N VAL A 343 -11.33 7.15 43.25
CA VAL A 343 -11.34 8.09 44.39
C VAL A 343 -12.69 8.04 45.07
N GLU A 344 -12.71 7.90 46.38
CA GLU A 344 -13.94 7.95 47.20
C GLU A 344 -13.80 8.95 48.33
N ALA A 345 -14.71 9.93 48.37
CA ALA A 345 -14.82 10.85 49.50
C ALA A 345 -15.72 10.22 50.58
N ILE A 346 -15.24 10.23 51.83
CA ILE A 346 -15.93 9.64 52.96
C ILE A 346 -16.51 10.80 53.82
N PHE A 347 -17.81 10.90 53.81
CA PHE A 347 -18.52 11.84 54.64
C PHE A 347 -19.11 11.16 55.89
N ASP A 348 -19.22 11.92 57.00
CA ASP A 348 -19.83 11.48 58.23
C ASP A 348 -20.70 12.62 58.78
N ALA A 349 -21.72 12.27 59.53
CA ALA A 349 -22.56 13.24 60.22
C ALA A 349 -21.77 13.86 61.38
N ALA A 350 -21.93 15.16 61.57
CA ALA A 350 -21.40 15.79 62.75
C ALA A 350 -22.15 15.24 64.01
N THR A 351 -21.37 15.01 65.08
CA THR A 351 -21.96 14.65 66.35
C THR A 351 -22.85 15.79 66.84
N MET A 352 -24.13 15.52 66.95
CA MET A 352 -25.07 16.51 67.39
C MET A 352 -25.16 16.45 68.92
N TYR A 353 -25.04 17.62 69.55
CA TYR A 353 -25.26 17.75 71.00
C TYR A 353 -26.53 18.46 71.23
N GLU A 354 -27.37 17.92 72.10
CA GLU A 354 -28.56 18.63 72.64
C GLU A 354 -28.11 19.63 73.63
N VAL A 355 -28.40 20.90 73.40
CA VAL A 355 -28.13 21.97 74.31
C VAL A 355 -29.47 22.43 74.87
N SER A 356 -29.72 22.05 76.10
CA SER A 356 -30.86 22.57 76.85
C SER A 356 -30.46 23.85 77.63
N TYR A 357 -31.30 24.79 77.65
CA TYR A 357 -31.13 25.99 78.45
C TYR A 357 -32.44 26.33 79.17
N GLU A 358 -32.33 26.87 80.40
CA GLU A 358 -33.44 27.24 81.23
C GLU A 358 -33.13 28.58 81.87
N VAL A 359 -34.14 29.46 81.94
CA VAL A 359 -34.00 30.68 82.69
C VAL A 359 -34.43 30.37 84.13
N ASP A 360 -33.53 30.54 85.10
CA ASP A 360 -33.82 30.30 86.48
C ASP A 360 -34.79 31.37 86.96
N GLU A 361 -36.07 31.01 87.13
CA GLU A 361 -37.14 31.85 87.59
C GLU A 361 -37.10 32.09 89.09
N LYS A 362 -36.15 31.50 89.81
CA LYS A 362 -36.08 31.59 91.30
C LYS A 362 -35.33 32.83 91.85
N SER A 363 -35.05 33.81 91.03
CA SER A 363 -34.53 35.07 91.51
C SER A 363 -35.66 35.87 92.16
N GLU A 364 -35.87 35.74 93.47
CA GLU A 364 -36.83 36.55 94.26
C GLU A 364 -36.48 38.01 94.10
N GLY A 365 -37.43 38.80 93.59
CA GLY A 365 -37.36 40.27 93.60
C GLY A 365 -36.98 40.94 92.27
N VAL A 366 -36.88 40.23 91.15
CA VAL A 366 -36.55 40.84 89.85
C VAL A 366 -37.80 40.89 88.97
N ALA A 367 -38.07 42.08 88.43
CA ALA A 367 -39.20 42.29 87.49
C ALA A 367 -39.14 41.35 86.28
N SER A 368 -40.29 40.91 85.80
CA SER A 368 -40.49 39.89 84.79
C SER A 368 -39.85 40.14 83.37
N ASN A 369 -38.99 41.16 83.24
CA ASN A 369 -38.34 41.60 82.03
C ASN A 369 -36.79 41.71 82.14
N ALA A 370 -36.17 41.03 83.09
CA ALA A 370 -34.79 41.31 83.50
C ALA A 370 -33.71 40.71 82.61
N GLY A 371 -34.03 40.07 81.51
CA GLY A 371 -33.00 39.58 80.65
C GLY A 371 -33.50 38.92 79.36
N THR A 372 -32.72 39.00 78.31
CA THR A 372 -32.94 38.30 77.06
C THR A 372 -31.77 37.29 76.84
N LEU A 373 -32.11 36.03 76.70
CA LEU A 373 -31.09 34.99 76.31
C LEU A 373 -30.92 34.99 74.81
N ASN A 374 -29.74 35.27 74.36
CA ASN A 374 -29.39 35.18 72.98
C ASN A 374 -28.43 34.01 72.79
N ALA A 375 -28.77 33.07 71.91
CA ALA A 375 -27.88 32.00 71.53
C ALA A 375 -27.43 32.16 70.07
N LYS A 376 -26.15 31.79 69.77
CA LYS A 376 -25.63 31.85 68.46
C LYS A 376 -24.99 30.49 68.13
N ALA A 377 -25.19 30.00 66.88
CA ALA A 377 -24.42 28.95 66.32
C ALA A 377 -23.50 29.59 65.29
N GLY A 378 -22.19 29.66 65.57
CA GLY A 378 -21.26 30.48 64.77
C GLY A 378 -21.68 31.95 64.73
N ASN A 379 -21.82 32.52 63.53
CA ASN A 379 -22.29 33.92 63.34
C ASN A 379 -23.82 34.07 63.18
N THR A 380 -24.56 32.98 63.28
CA THR A 380 -26.03 33.01 63.08
C THR A 380 -26.76 33.07 64.42
N ASP A 381 -27.58 34.09 64.57
CA ASP A 381 -28.44 34.20 65.75
C ASP A 381 -29.55 33.15 65.75
N LEU A 382 -29.64 32.36 66.81
CA LEU A 382 -30.68 31.37 67.00
C LEU A 382 -31.91 32.02 67.55
N LYS A 383 -33.06 31.85 66.89
CA LYS A 383 -34.34 32.28 67.43
C LYS A 383 -34.81 31.32 68.51
N LEU A 384 -34.68 31.70 69.73
CA LEU A 384 -35.17 30.94 70.87
C LEU A 384 -36.67 31.13 71.01
N LYS A 385 -37.43 30.08 71.15
CA LYS A 385 -38.83 30.10 71.52
C LYS A 385 -38.93 29.55 72.95
N LYS A 386 -39.79 30.14 73.71
CA LYS A 386 -40.14 29.67 75.07
C LYS A 386 -40.59 28.19 74.90
N ASP A 387 -40.05 27.35 75.76
CA ASP A 387 -40.35 25.89 75.77
C ASP A 387 -39.90 25.04 74.55
N GLN A 388 -38.84 25.44 73.79
CA GLN A 388 -38.24 24.61 72.75
C GLN A 388 -36.79 24.28 73.04
N THR A 389 -36.48 22.97 73.02
CA THR A 389 -35.15 22.44 72.93
C THR A 389 -34.63 22.71 71.49
N THR A 390 -33.45 23.31 71.34
CA THR A 390 -32.78 23.46 70.04
C THR A 390 -31.67 22.39 69.94
N THR A 391 -31.81 21.53 69.01
CA THR A 391 -30.79 20.56 68.65
C THR A 391 -29.80 21.15 67.63
#